data_3cb07e76e22a3e5002478eb6163dba30
#
_entry.id   3cb07e76e22a3e5002478eb6163dba30
#
_cell.length_a   1.000
_cell.length_b   1.000
_cell.length_c   1.000
_cell.angle_alpha   90.00
_cell.angle_beta   90.00
_cell.angle_gamma   90.00
#
_symmetry.space_group_name_H-M   'P 1'
#
loop_
_entity.id
_entity.type
_entity.pdbx_description
1 polymer ?
#
loop_
_entity_poly.entity_id
_entity_poly.type
_entity_poly.pdbx_seq_one_letter_code
_entity_poly.pdbx_strand_id
1 'polypeptide(L)'
;MEAPIAASVAVADGVGYVGNMDRSVMAFDVANGNLVWNYSRKSFPYFSSPALTDESVFIGGRDKGLHAIDRVTGSQRWRFSARGRVDCSPVVTKDKVIFGSMDGKLYMVSIEEGLEIASYENGEPSSSTPAVLSDKIIVGCEDGKVYSFITNSKK
;
A
#
# COMPACT_ATOMS: atom_id res chain seq x y z
N MET A 1 -11.97 10.15 16.89
CA MET A 1 -11.90 9.44 15.58
C MET A 1 -13.17 8.63 15.47
N GLU A 2 -14.07 8.99 14.55
CA GLU A 2 -15.41 8.38 14.49
C GLU A 2 -15.64 7.53 13.22
N ALA A 3 -14.64 7.48 12.32
CA ALA A 3 -14.77 6.71 11.09
C ALA A 3 -14.32 5.26 11.26
N PRO A 4 -15.04 4.28 10.66
CA PRO A 4 -14.63 2.88 10.70
C PRO A 4 -13.21 2.67 10.14
N ILE A 5 -12.47 1.77 10.77
CA ILE A 5 -11.16 1.32 10.34
C ILE A 5 -11.29 -0.14 9.94
N ALA A 6 -10.95 -0.45 8.69
CA ALA A 6 -10.96 -1.82 8.16
C ALA A 6 -9.55 -2.42 8.01
N ALA A 7 -8.53 -1.58 8.13
CA ALA A 7 -7.13 -1.93 7.95
C ALA A 7 -6.44 -2.27 9.28
N SER A 8 -5.34 -3.00 9.21
CA SER A 8 -4.43 -3.16 10.36
C SER A 8 -3.59 -1.90 10.56
N VAL A 9 -3.22 -1.63 11.81
CA VAL A 9 -2.29 -0.56 12.16
C VAL A 9 -0.86 -1.04 11.91
N ALA A 10 -0.06 -0.23 11.24
CA ALA A 10 1.39 -0.41 11.20
C ALA A 10 2.04 0.48 12.27
N VAL A 11 3.07 -0.01 12.94
CA VAL A 11 3.72 0.72 14.04
C VAL A 11 5.23 0.76 13.80
N ALA A 12 5.82 1.95 13.96
CA ALA A 12 7.27 2.15 13.98
C ALA A 12 7.61 3.35 14.88
N ASP A 13 8.68 3.24 15.66
CA ASP A 13 9.22 4.29 16.52
C ASP A 13 8.17 4.97 17.43
N GLY A 14 7.26 4.18 17.99
CA GLY A 14 6.21 4.67 18.88
C GLY A 14 5.05 5.39 18.17
N VAL A 15 5.02 5.40 16.83
CA VAL A 15 3.94 6.00 16.03
C VAL A 15 3.16 4.91 15.31
N GLY A 16 1.84 4.95 15.42
CA GLY A 16 0.91 4.09 14.70
C GLY A 16 0.38 4.78 13.44
N TYR A 17 0.26 4.04 12.34
CA TYR A 17 -0.22 4.52 11.05
C TYR A 17 -1.42 3.68 10.59
N VAL A 18 -2.49 4.32 10.13
CA VAL A 18 -3.70 3.62 9.70
C VAL A 18 -4.52 4.43 8.70
N GLY A 19 -5.10 3.75 7.73
CA GLY A 19 -6.13 4.31 6.85
C GLY A 19 -7.53 4.11 7.43
N ASN A 20 -8.44 5.01 7.11
CA ASN A 20 -9.84 4.93 7.54
C ASN A 20 -10.84 5.11 6.39
N MET A 21 -12.12 4.82 6.69
CA MET A 21 -13.20 4.99 5.73
C MET A 21 -13.61 6.47 5.52
N ASP A 22 -13.17 7.39 6.37
CA ASP A 22 -13.39 8.84 6.22
C ASP A 22 -12.29 9.52 5.39
N ARG A 23 -11.71 8.76 4.47
CA ARG A 23 -10.82 9.27 3.43
C ARG A 23 -9.51 9.87 3.93
N SER A 24 -9.03 9.38 5.06
CA SER A 24 -7.76 9.83 5.63
C SER A 24 -6.84 8.69 6.04
N VAL A 25 -5.55 9.02 6.05
CA VAL A 25 -4.48 8.22 6.66
C VAL A 25 -3.97 9.03 7.83
N MET A 26 -3.87 8.40 8.99
CA MET A 26 -3.49 9.08 10.21
C MET A 26 -2.25 8.46 10.82
N ALA A 27 -1.39 9.30 11.37
CA ALA A 27 -0.36 8.92 12.31
C ALA A 27 -0.74 9.39 13.71
N PHE A 28 -0.54 8.55 14.70
CA PHE A 28 -0.83 8.83 16.09
C PHE A 28 0.25 8.26 17.02
N ASP A 29 0.52 8.94 18.09
CA ASP A 29 1.40 8.47 19.16
C ASP A 29 0.76 7.27 19.87
N VAL A 30 1.45 6.14 19.88
CA VAL A 30 0.93 4.89 20.45
C VAL A 30 0.78 4.96 21.97
N ALA A 31 1.60 5.77 22.66
CA ALA A 31 1.60 5.86 24.11
C ALA A 31 0.40 6.63 24.67
N ASN A 32 -0.08 7.65 23.93
CA ASN A 32 -1.13 8.55 24.43
C ASN A 32 -2.31 8.77 23.47
N GLY A 33 -2.23 8.23 22.23
CA GLY A 33 -3.27 8.33 21.21
C GLY A 33 -3.38 9.69 20.52
N ASN A 34 -2.45 10.62 20.77
CA ASN A 34 -2.48 11.94 20.18
C ASN A 34 -2.20 11.86 18.66
N LEU A 35 -2.96 12.64 17.89
CA LEU A 35 -2.74 12.76 16.46
C LEU A 35 -1.40 13.45 16.18
N VAL A 36 -0.55 12.80 15.39
CA VAL A 36 0.73 13.37 14.90
C VAL A 36 0.50 14.12 13.60
N TRP A 37 -0.12 13.46 12.62
CA TRP A 37 -0.54 14.09 11.38
C TRP A 37 -1.74 13.36 10.76
N ASN A 38 -2.42 14.05 9.85
CA ASN A 38 -3.54 13.53 9.08
C ASN A 38 -3.36 13.86 7.60
N TYR A 39 -3.20 12.83 6.78
CA TYR A 39 -3.17 12.92 5.33
C TYR A 39 -4.56 12.63 4.78
N SER A 40 -5.13 13.55 4.00
CA SER A 40 -6.45 13.37 3.40
C SER A 40 -6.45 13.80 1.94
N ARG A 41 -6.91 12.91 1.07
CA ARG A 41 -7.36 13.24 -0.28
C ARG A 41 -8.87 13.06 -0.35
N LYS A 42 -9.59 14.14 -0.50
CA LYS A 42 -11.03 14.36 -0.23
C LYS A 42 -12.05 13.39 -0.87
N SER A 43 -11.66 12.35 -1.61
CA SER A 43 -12.61 11.64 -2.46
C SER A 43 -12.88 10.17 -2.10
N PHE A 44 -11.90 9.43 -1.56
CA PHE A 44 -12.04 7.97 -1.43
C PHE A 44 -11.42 7.40 -0.15
N PRO A 45 -12.02 6.34 0.43
CA PRO A 45 -11.51 5.69 1.63
C PRO A 45 -10.24 4.87 1.37
N TYR A 46 -9.53 4.54 2.47
CA TYR A 46 -8.36 3.68 2.51
C TYR A 46 -8.70 2.39 3.23
N PHE A 47 -8.60 1.26 2.53
CA PHE A 47 -8.91 -0.08 3.06
C PHE A 47 -7.67 -0.92 3.27
N SER A 48 -6.56 -0.60 2.61
CA SER A 48 -5.31 -1.35 2.74
C SER A 48 -4.61 -1.04 4.06
N SER A 49 -3.88 -2.02 4.59
CA SER A 49 -2.98 -1.78 5.72
C SER A 49 -1.71 -1.10 5.22
N PRO A 50 -1.17 -0.10 5.95
CA PRO A 50 0.06 0.57 5.54
C PRO A 50 1.28 -0.35 5.60
N ALA A 51 2.23 -0.15 4.66
CA ALA A 51 3.59 -0.67 4.76
C ALA A 51 4.56 0.49 5.00
N LEU A 52 5.63 0.23 5.75
CA LEU A 52 6.53 1.27 6.23
C LEU A 52 7.96 1.05 5.75
N THR A 53 8.66 2.16 5.49
CA THR A 53 10.11 2.27 5.52
C THR A 53 10.52 3.28 6.60
N ASP A 54 11.81 3.55 6.75
CA ASP A 54 12.29 4.58 7.68
C ASP A 54 11.76 5.97 7.32
N GLU A 55 11.48 6.23 6.04
CA GLU A 55 11.07 7.54 5.55
C GLU A 55 9.62 7.64 5.10
N SER A 56 8.97 6.53 4.77
CA SER A 56 7.70 6.56 4.06
C SER A 56 6.66 5.60 4.60
N VAL A 57 5.41 6.01 4.48
CA VAL A 57 4.20 5.19 4.66
C VAL A 57 3.61 4.94 3.27
N PHE A 58 3.44 3.68 2.89
CA PHE A 58 2.82 3.28 1.64
C PHE A 58 1.43 2.72 1.91
N ILE A 59 0.43 3.20 1.20
CA ILE A 59 -0.95 2.78 1.39
C ILE A 59 -1.74 2.83 0.08
N GLY A 60 -2.53 1.79 -0.18
CA GLY A 60 -3.44 1.74 -1.31
C GLY A 60 -4.75 2.46 -1.02
N GLY A 61 -5.29 3.14 -2.02
CA GLY A 61 -6.54 3.88 -1.94
C GLY A 61 -7.55 3.49 -3.01
N ARG A 62 -8.83 3.72 -2.73
CA ARG A 62 -9.92 3.53 -3.71
C ARG A 62 -9.99 4.63 -4.76
N ASP A 63 -9.16 5.65 -4.66
CA ASP A 63 -8.89 6.63 -5.71
C ASP A 63 -7.99 6.09 -6.83
N LYS A 64 -7.80 4.77 -6.87
CA LYS A 64 -6.94 4.04 -7.83
C LYS A 64 -5.45 4.37 -7.68
N GLY A 65 -5.02 4.70 -6.47
CA GLY A 65 -3.63 5.10 -6.20
C GLY A 65 -2.96 4.27 -5.13
N LEU A 66 -1.65 4.05 -5.31
CA LEU A 66 -0.73 3.79 -4.22
C LEU A 66 -0.11 5.13 -3.82
N HIS A 67 -0.22 5.48 -2.55
CA HIS A 67 0.31 6.71 -1.99
C HIS A 67 1.58 6.43 -1.22
N ALA A 68 2.61 7.24 -1.43
CA ALA A 68 3.76 7.34 -0.54
C ALA A 68 3.67 8.66 0.23
N ILE A 69 3.65 8.55 1.53
CA ILE A 69 3.48 9.67 2.46
C ILE A 69 4.75 9.75 3.30
N ASP A 70 5.29 10.93 3.48
CA ASP A 70 6.42 11.16 4.36
C ASP A 70 6.05 10.78 5.79
N ARG A 71 6.83 9.91 6.40
CA ARG A 71 6.49 9.30 7.69
C ARG A 71 6.48 10.30 8.85
N VAL A 72 7.28 11.36 8.75
CA VAL A 72 7.42 12.37 9.80
C VAL A 72 6.39 13.48 9.64
N THR A 73 6.25 14.00 8.42
CA THR A 73 5.45 15.20 8.16
C THR A 73 4.02 14.94 7.71
N GLY A 74 3.71 13.71 7.23
CA GLY A 74 2.43 13.40 6.60
C GLY A 74 2.24 14.00 5.22
N SER A 75 3.27 14.58 4.63
CA SER A 75 3.21 15.16 3.28
C SER A 75 3.30 14.06 2.22
N GLN A 76 2.59 14.23 1.09
CA GLN A 76 2.71 13.30 -0.02
C GLN A 76 4.11 13.41 -0.64
N ARG A 77 4.83 12.29 -0.71
CA ARG A 77 6.09 12.17 -1.46
C ARG A 77 5.80 11.95 -2.95
N TRP A 78 5.00 10.93 -3.24
CA TRP A 78 4.53 10.63 -4.58
C TRP A 78 3.22 9.83 -4.54
N ARG A 79 2.60 9.68 -5.70
CA ARG A 79 1.43 8.82 -5.90
C ARG A 79 1.53 8.11 -7.24
N PHE A 80 1.46 6.79 -7.21
CA PHE A 80 1.29 5.97 -8.41
C PHE A 80 -0.19 5.85 -8.76
N SER A 81 -0.53 5.92 -10.05
CA SER A 81 -1.89 5.77 -10.55
C SER A 81 -2.07 4.42 -11.22
N ALA A 82 -2.79 3.51 -10.58
CA ALA A 82 -3.29 2.28 -11.18
C ALA A 82 -4.58 2.56 -11.99
N ARG A 83 -5.07 1.56 -12.73
CA ARG A 83 -6.34 1.66 -13.46
C ARG A 83 -7.55 1.25 -12.62
N GLY A 84 -7.34 0.45 -11.58
CA GLY A 84 -8.34 -0.02 -10.62
C GLY A 84 -8.03 0.44 -9.19
N ARG A 85 -8.99 0.22 -8.28
CA ARG A 85 -8.80 0.47 -6.84
C ARG A 85 -7.64 -0.35 -6.30
N VAL A 86 -6.94 0.19 -5.32
CA VAL A 86 -5.85 -0.51 -4.62
C VAL A 86 -6.34 -0.81 -3.20
N ASP A 87 -7.11 -1.89 -3.06
CA ASP A 87 -7.61 -2.38 -1.76
C ASP A 87 -6.61 -3.33 -1.09
N CYS A 88 -5.67 -3.87 -1.87
CA CYS A 88 -4.57 -4.71 -1.44
C CYS A 88 -3.57 -3.94 -0.56
N SER A 89 -3.09 -4.55 0.51
CA SER A 89 -2.01 -3.98 1.32
C SER A 89 -0.68 -4.12 0.57
N PRO A 90 0.10 -3.03 0.41
CA PRO A 90 1.39 -3.08 -0.25
C PRO A 90 2.43 -3.85 0.57
N VAL A 91 3.41 -4.42 -0.11
CA VAL A 91 4.59 -5.04 0.50
C VAL A 91 5.83 -4.27 0.05
N VAL A 92 6.63 -3.86 1.02
CA VAL A 92 7.90 -3.16 0.78
C VAL A 92 9.04 -4.18 0.79
N THR A 93 9.91 -4.08 -0.21
CA THR A 93 11.19 -4.79 -0.28
C THR A 93 12.34 -3.78 -0.17
N LYS A 94 13.57 -4.19 -0.45
CA LYS A 94 14.73 -3.31 -0.34
C LYS A 94 14.64 -2.05 -1.22
N ASP A 95 14.09 -2.16 -2.41
CA ASP A 95 14.14 -1.12 -3.46
C ASP A 95 12.79 -0.84 -4.14
N LYS A 96 11.75 -1.60 -3.78
CA LYS A 96 10.45 -1.50 -4.45
C LYS A 96 9.26 -1.76 -3.54
N VAL A 97 8.12 -1.24 -3.95
CA VAL A 97 6.80 -1.53 -3.36
C VAL A 97 6.01 -2.40 -4.34
N ILE A 98 5.43 -3.48 -3.83
CA ILE A 98 4.67 -4.47 -4.61
C ILE A 98 3.24 -4.46 -4.10
N PHE A 99 2.27 -4.39 -5.01
CA PHE A 99 0.85 -4.38 -4.66
C PHE A 99 -0.04 -4.87 -5.80
N GLY A 100 -1.16 -5.49 -5.45
CA GLY A 100 -2.21 -5.86 -6.39
C GLY A 100 -3.22 -4.72 -6.59
N SER A 101 -3.94 -4.78 -7.70
CA SER A 101 -5.00 -3.83 -8.01
C SER A 101 -6.23 -4.53 -8.56
N MET A 102 -7.39 -3.88 -8.39
CA MET A 102 -8.67 -4.36 -8.93
C MET A 102 -8.74 -4.27 -10.47
N ASP A 103 -7.70 -3.77 -11.13
CA ASP A 103 -7.57 -3.82 -12.60
C ASP A 103 -6.97 -5.12 -13.15
N GLY A 104 -6.70 -6.08 -12.27
CA GLY A 104 -6.14 -7.37 -12.65
C GLY A 104 -4.64 -7.36 -12.86
N LYS A 105 -3.93 -6.40 -12.26
CA LYS A 105 -2.47 -6.31 -12.31
C LYS A 105 -1.83 -6.35 -10.94
N LEU A 106 -0.65 -6.96 -10.91
CA LEU A 106 0.31 -6.84 -9.83
C LEU A 106 1.38 -5.83 -10.27
N TYR A 107 1.56 -4.77 -9.52
CA TYR A 107 2.53 -3.71 -9.81
C TYR A 107 3.75 -3.80 -8.93
N MET A 108 4.90 -3.43 -9.48
CA MET A 108 6.14 -3.15 -8.77
C MET A 108 6.58 -1.73 -9.11
N VAL A 109 6.71 -0.88 -8.09
CA VAL A 109 7.11 0.52 -8.25
C VAL A 109 8.35 0.83 -7.39
N SER A 110 9.16 1.79 -7.81
CA SER A 110 10.32 2.25 -7.04
C SER A 110 9.87 2.93 -5.74
N ILE A 111 10.62 2.71 -4.65
CA ILE A 111 10.36 3.37 -3.35
C ILE A 111 10.51 4.88 -3.47
N GLU A 112 11.55 5.35 -4.17
CA GLU A 112 11.95 6.76 -4.18
C GLU A 112 10.98 7.64 -4.96
N GLU A 113 10.57 7.21 -6.15
CA GLU A 113 9.86 8.06 -7.10
C GLU A 113 8.47 7.52 -7.47
N GLY A 114 8.14 6.28 -7.08
CA GLY A 114 6.88 5.64 -7.45
C GLY A 114 6.77 5.32 -8.94
N LEU A 115 7.90 5.15 -9.63
CA LEU A 115 7.92 4.78 -11.03
C LEU A 115 7.69 3.28 -11.18
N GLU A 116 6.90 2.88 -12.20
CA GLU A 116 6.67 1.48 -12.53
C GLU A 116 7.97 0.82 -12.98
N ILE A 117 8.42 -0.19 -12.22
CA ILE A 117 9.57 -1.03 -12.57
C ILE A 117 9.11 -2.20 -13.44
N ALA A 118 8.00 -2.82 -13.05
CA ALA A 118 7.38 -3.92 -13.76
C ALA A 118 5.91 -4.05 -13.35
N SER A 119 5.13 -4.69 -14.20
CA SER A 119 3.80 -5.17 -13.85
C SER A 119 3.54 -6.55 -14.45
N TYR A 120 2.73 -7.34 -13.75
CA TYR A 120 2.26 -8.64 -14.22
C TYR A 120 0.74 -8.57 -14.37
N GLU A 121 0.24 -8.93 -15.53
CA GLU A 121 -1.18 -9.02 -15.81
C GLU A 121 -1.65 -10.46 -15.57
N ASN A 122 -2.47 -10.65 -14.55
CA ASN A 122 -3.14 -11.91 -14.25
C ASN A 122 -4.57 -11.92 -14.75
N GLY A 123 -5.09 -10.75 -15.18
CA GLY A 123 -6.44 -10.57 -15.71
C GLY A 123 -7.55 -10.55 -14.65
N GLU A 124 -7.23 -10.89 -13.41
CA GLU A 124 -8.19 -11.05 -12.32
C GLU A 124 -7.91 -10.07 -11.17
N PRO A 125 -8.96 -9.42 -10.62
CA PRO A 125 -8.82 -8.49 -9.50
C PRO A 125 -8.10 -9.13 -8.31
N SER A 126 -7.22 -8.37 -7.66
CA SER A 126 -6.54 -8.80 -6.45
C SER A 126 -6.72 -7.76 -5.35
N SER A 127 -7.36 -8.21 -4.26
CA SER A 127 -7.49 -7.46 -3.00
C SER A 127 -6.60 -8.04 -1.88
N SER A 128 -5.97 -9.19 -2.12
CA SER A 128 -5.11 -9.84 -1.13
C SER A 128 -3.70 -9.24 -1.10
N THR A 129 -3.08 -9.27 0.07
CA THR A 129 -1.68 -8.87 0.24
C THR A 129 -0.75 -9.88 -0.43
N PRO A 130 0.18 -9.47 -1.31
CA PRO A 130 1.15 -10.38 -1.92
C PRO A 130 2.14 -10.91 -0.88
N ALA A 131 2.52 -12.18 -1.03
CA ALA A 131 3.69 -12.74 -0.36
C ALA A 131 4.91 -12.64 -1.29
N VAL A 132 6.01 -12.10 -0.78
CA VAL A 132 7.23 -11.85 -1.54
C VAL A 132 8.36 -12.73 -1.02
N LEU A 133 8.93 -13.54 -1.92
CA LEU A 133 10.12 -14.34 -1.68
C LEU A 133 11.29 -13.80 -2.51
N SER A 134 12.46 -14.39 -2.35
CA SER A 134 13.67 -13.95 -3.07
C SER A 134 13.55 -14.04 -4.60
N ASP A 135 12.79 -15.02 -5.10
CA ASP A 135 12.65 -15.33 -6.52
C ASP A 135 11.19 -15.34 -7.01
N LYS A 136 10.22 -15.11 -6.12
CA LYS A 136 8.79 -15.24 -6.45
C LYS A 136 7.94 -14.22 -5.72
N ILE A 137 6.83 -13.86 -6.36
CA ILE A 137 5.71 -13.15 -5.74
C ILE A 137 4.48 -14.04 -5.86
N ILE A 138 3.77 -14.23 -4.77
CA ILE A 138 2.56 -15.05 -4.71
C ILE A 138 1.40 -14.16 -4.30
N VAL A 139 0.29 -14.24 -5.03
CA VAL A 139 -0.90 -13.42 -4.76
C VAL A 139 -2.17 -14.24 -4.98
N GLY A 140 -3.13 -14.08 -4.08
CA GLY A 140 -4.49 -14.60 -4.25
C GLY A 140 -5.36 -13.63 -5.04
N CYS A 141 -6.22 -14.15 -5.91
CA CYS A 141 -7.12 -13.34 -6.73
C CYS A 141 -8.58 -13.70 -6.48
N GLU A 142 -9.49 -12.82 -6.89
CA GLU A 142 -10.94 -12.99 -6.64
C GLU A 142 -11.59 -14.12 -7.43
N ASP A 143 -10.87 -14.70 -8.42
CA ASP A 143 -11.27 -15.92 -9.13
C ASP A 143 -11.07 -17.22 -8.32
N GLY A 144 -10.59 -17.10 -7.07
CA GLY A 144 -10.32 -18.23 -6.17
C GLY A 144 -9.01 -18.94 -6.43
N LYS A 145 -8.13 -18.39 -7.28
CA LYS A 145 -6.81 -18.95 -7.57
C LYS A 145 -5.69 -18.22 -6.87
N VAL A 146 -4.56 -18.90 -6.76
CA VAL A 146 -3.29 -18.34 -6.29
C VAL A 146 -2.32 -18.31 -7.48
N TYR A 147 -1.81 -17.11 -7.77
CA TYR A 147 -0.85 -16.89 -8.84
C TYR A 147 0.55 -16.75 -8.27
N SER A 148 1.53 -17.34 -8.97
CA SER A 148 2.94 -17.23 -8.63
C SER A 148 3.72 -16.65 -9.83
N PHE A 149 4.37 -15.51 -9.59
CA PHE A 149 5.20 -14.83 -10.58
C PHE A 149 6.67 -15.01 -10.22
N ILE A 150 7.48 -15.47 -11.18
CA ILE A 150 8.93 -15.59 -10.99
C ILE A 150 9.55 -14.21 -11.25
N THR A 151 10.23 -13.68 -10.25
CA THR A 151 11.02 -12.46 -10.40
C THR A 151 12.43 -12.88 -10.87
N ASN A 152 12.67 -12.86 -12.19
CA ASN A 152 14.02 -13.09 -12.70
C ASN A 152 14.95 -11.99 -12.20
N SER A 153 15.68 -12.26 -11.15
CA SER A 153 16.90 -11.53 -10.85
C SER A 153 17.92 -11.87 -11.92
N LYS A 154 17.95 -11.10 -13.04
CA LYS A 154 19.13 -11.13 -13.89
C LYS A 154 20.29 -10.69 -13.00
N LYS A 155 21.25 -11.63 -12.81
CA LYS A 155 22.56 -11.38 -12.22
C LYS A 155 23.28 -10.26 -12.96
#